data_fb230ba4c61c2954de32c37250a25700
#
_entry.id   fb230ba4c61c2954de32c37250a25700
#
_cell.length_a   1.000
_cell.length_b   1.000
_cell.length_c   1.000
_cell.angle_alpha   90.00
_cell.angle_beta   90.00
_cell.angle_gamma   90.00
#
_symmetry.space_group_name_H-M   'P 1'
#
loop_
_entity.id
_entity.type
_entity.pdbx_description
1 polymer ?
#
loop_
_entity_poly.entity_id
_entity_poly.type
_entity_poly.pdbx_seq_one_letter_code
_entity_poly.pdbx_strand_id
1 'polypeptide(L)'
;MLVIRTEGRFKKDVKKLSKSGSKDMSKLRTIIRLLEKGEKLDKIHQPHHLSNNWRDHMECHIESDWLLIYRIDEIHNELILVRTGSHSALFR
;
A
#
# COMPACT_ATOMS: atom_id res chain seq x y z
N MET A 1 6.35 -1.31 -16.73
CA MET A 1 6.22 -0.57 -15.46
C MET A 1 4.80 -0.04 -15.32
N LEU A 2 4.21 -0.20 -14.15
CA LEU A 2 2.84 0.26 -13.91
C LEU A 2 2.79 1.78 -13.73
N VAL A 3 1.67 2.39 -14.11
CA VAL A 3 1.42 3.80 -13.85
C VAL A 3 0.79 3.93 -12.47
N ILE A 4 1.34 4.78 -11.62
CA ILE A 4 0.85 4.94 -10.24
C ILE A 4 -0.35 5.88 -10.21
N ARG A 5 -1.43 5.42 -9.55
CA ARG A 5 -2.58 6.24 -9.19
C ARG A 5 -2.76 6.20 -7.69
N THR A 6 -3.14 7.33 -7.10
CA THR A 6 -3.40 7.40 -5.66
C THR A 6 -4.84 7.82 -5.41
N GLU A 7 -5.50 7.14 -4.47
CA GLU A 7 -6.82 7.54 -4.03
C GLU A 7 -6.73 8.66 -2.99
N GLY A 8 -7.80 9.43 -2.86
CA GLY A 8 -7.82 10.56 -1.93
C GLY A 8 -7.54 10.12 -0.48
N ARG A 9 -8.07 8.96 -0.09
CA ARG A 9 -7.84 8.43 1.26
C ARG A 9 -6.38 8.08 1.49
N PHE A 10 -5.70 7.54 0.49
CA PHE A 10 -4.28 7.24 0.58
C PHE A 10 -3.48 8.52 0.81
N LYS A 11 -3.79 9.57 0.06
CA LYS A 11 -3.10 10.86 0.20
C LYS A 11 -3.26 11.43 1.61
N LYS A 12 -4.46 11.32 2.18
CA LYS A 12 -4.72 11.75 3.56
C LYS A 12 -3.95 10.92 4.56
N ASP A 13 -3.90 9.60 4.34
CA ASP A 13 -3.14 8.70 5.20
C ASP A 13 -1.65 9.07 5.23
N VAL A 14 -1.07 9.29 4.05
CA VAL A 14 0.35 9.67 3.92
C VAL A 14 0.63 10.99 4.63
N LYS A 15 -0.24 11.98 4.44
CA LYS A 15 -0.08 13.28 5.08
C LYS A 15 -0.09 13.14 6.59
N LYS A 16 -1.01 12.35 7.13
CA LYS A 16 -1.12 12.11 8.57
C LYS A 16 0.13 11.42 9.11
N LEU A 17 0.59 10.38 8.44
CA LEU A 17 1.79 9.64 8.85
C LEU A 17 3.04 10.51 8.79
N SER A 18 3.18 11.31 7.73
CA SER A 18 4.33 12.21 7.59
C SER A 18 4.36 13.23 8.71
N LYS A 19 3.21 13.78 9.09
CA LYS A 19 3.14 14.78 10.17
C LYS A 19 3.46 14.20 11.53
N SER A 20 3.10 12.94 11.78
CA SER A 20 3.37 12.31 13.08
C SER A 20 4.86 12.11 13.32
N GLY A 21 5.66 12.01 12.24
CA GLY A 21 7.09 11.79 12.34
C GLY A 21 7.49 10.43 12.91
N SER A 22 6.53 9.54 13.13
CA SER A 22 6.79 8.24 13.77
C SER A 22 7.18 7.16 12.74
N LYS A 23 7.01 7.42 11.44
CA LYS A 23 7.27 6.44 10.40
C LYS A 23 8.34 6.94 9.43
N ASP A 24 9.21 6.02 9.03
CA ASP A 24 10.19 6.30 7.97
C ASP A 24 9.49 6.14 6.61
N MET A 25 9.07 7.24 6.03
CA MET A 25 8.33 7.25 4.79
C MET A 25 9.14 6.70 3.60
N SER A 26 10.47 6.64 3.72
CA SER A 26 11.29 6.05 2.67
C SER A 26 11.01 4.56 2.50
N LYS A 27 10.60 3.88 3.56
CA LYS A 27 10.22 2.46 3.49
C LYS A 27 8.99 2.26 2.62
N LEU A 28 8.00 3.13 2.77
CA LEU A 28 6.80 3.09 1.93
C LEU A 28 7.18 3.32 0.46
N ARG A 29 8.01 4.31 0.18
CA ARG A 29 8.44 4.62 -1.19
C ARG A 29 9.17 3.44 -1.82
N THR A 30 10.02 2.76 -1.05
CA THR A 30 10.75 1.58 -1.54
C THR A 30 9.78 0.48 -1.98
N ILE A 31 8.78 0.18 -1.16
CA ILE A 31 7.77 -0.84 -1.48
C ILE A 31 6.99 -0.45 -2.72
N ILE A 32 6.57 0.81 -2.81
CA ILE A 32 5.81 1.30 -3.97
C ILE A 32 6.63 1.14 -5.25
N ARG A 33 7.92 1.45 -5.21
CA ARG A 33 8.80 1.28 -6.38
C ARG A 33 8.89 -0.17 -6.84
N LEU A 34 9.02 -1.10 -5.89
CA LEU A 34 9.06 -2.52 -6.22
C LEU A 34 7.78 -2.97 -6.90
N LEU A 35 6.63 -2.54 -6.36
CA LEU A 35 5.33 -2.86 -6.95
C LEU A 35 5.18 -2.22 -8.33
N GLU A 36 5.61 -0.99 -8.49
CA GLU A 36 5.56 -0.28 -9.77
C GLU A 36 6.32 -1.03 -10.87
N LYS A 37 7.47 -1.58 -10.52
CA LYS A 37 8.31 -2.34 -11.46
C LYS A 37 7.81 -3.76 -11.69
N GLY A 38 6.79 -4.19 -10.94
CA GLY A 38 6.30 -5.56 -11.01
C GLY A 38 7.23 -6.57 -10.34
N GLU A 39 8.12 -6.11 -9.47
CA GLU A 39 9.02 -6.99 -8.76
C GLU A 39 8.33 -7.65 -7.56
N LYS A 40 8.77 -8.86 -7.24
CA LYS A 40 8.25 -9.62 -6.12
C LYS A 40 8.72 -9.01 -4.81
N LEU A 41 7.79 -8.83 -3.86
CA LEU A 41 8.16 -8.39 -2.52
C LEU A 41 8.77 -9.55 -1.73
N ASP A 42 9.72 -9.20 -0.85
CA ASP A 42 10.28 -10.15 0.10
C ASP A 42 9.16 -10.71 1.00
N LYS A 43 9.31 -11.96 1.44
CA LYS A 43 8.33 -12.64 2.30
C LYS A 43 8.03 -11.89 3.59
N ILE A 44 8.98 -11.09 4.08
CA ILE A 44 8.80 -10.29 5.29
C ILE A 44 7.64 -9.31 5.15
N HIS A 45 7.32 -8.88 3.93
CA HIS A 45 6.23 -7.95 3.66
C HIS A 45 4.88 -8.63 3.51
N GLN A 46 4.83 -9.96 3.54
CA GLN A 46 3.62 -10.77 3.55
C GLN A 46 2.54 -10.31 2.55
N PRO A 47 2.87 -10.16 1.25
CA PRO A 47 1.88 -9.75 0.27
C PRO A 47 0.78 -10.81 0.14
N HIS A 48 -0.46 -10.40 0.22
CA HIS A 48 -1.59 -11.33 0.09
C HIS A 48 -2.85 -10.61 -0.36
N HIS A 49 -3.79 -11.38 -0.90
CA HIS A 49 -5.10 -10.88 -1.30
C HIS A 49 -6.01 -10.70 -0.09
N LEU A 50 -6.81 -9.65 -0.13
CA LEU A 50 -7.84 -9.41 0.87
C LEU A 50 -9.16 -10.05 0.41
N SER A 51 -10.10 -10.18 1.33
CA SER A 51 -11.40 -10.79 1.07
C SER A 51 -12.53 -9.85 1.49
N ASN A 52 -13.79 -10.30 1.29
CA ASN A 52 -15.00 -9.57 1.64
C ASN A 52 -15.07 -8.20 0.94
N ASN A 53 -15.25 -7.13 1.69
CA ASN A 53 -15.38 -5.78 1.14
C ASN A 53 -14.11 -5.28 0.44
N TRP A 54 -12.98 -5.93 0.71
CA TRP A 54 -11.70 -5.60 0.11
C TRP A 54 -11.31 -6.56 -1.02
N ARG A 55 -12.27 -7.30 -1.52
CA ARG A 55 -12.03 -8.20 -2.66
C ARG A 55 -11.43 -7.38 -3.81
N ASP A 56 -10.53 -7.99 -4.57
CA ASP A 56 -9.75 -7.36 -5.65
C ASP A 56 -8.62 -6.46 -5.15
N HIS A 57 -8.42 -6.36 -3.84
CA HIS A 57 -7.32 -5.59 -3.26
C HIS A 57 -6.25 -6.51 -2.70
N MET A 58 -5.04 -5.98 -2.67
CA MET A 58 -3.88 -6.62 -2.07
C MET A 58 -3.46 -5.84 -0.84
N GLU A 59 -2.86 -6.54 0.11
CA GLU A 59 -2.26 -5.93 1.28
C GLU A 59 -0.82 -6.40 1.41
N CYS A 60 0.08 -5.50 1.81
CA CYS A 60 1.41 -5.91 2.23
C CYS A 60 1.79 -5.13 3.48
N HIS A 61 2.80 -5.64 4.20
CA HIS A 61 3.29 -5.02 5.42
C HIS A 61 4.55 -4.22 5.11
N ILE A 62 4.51 -2.91 5.37
CA ILE A 62 5.72 -2.07 5.33
C ILE A 62 6.55 -2.39 6.58
N GLU A 63 5.87 -2.46 7.72
CA GLU A 63 6.38 -2.92 9.01
C GLU A 63 5.28 -3.77 9.65
N SER A 64 5.54 -4.34 10.84
CA SER A 64 4.61 -5.28 11.46
C SER A 64 3.18 -4.77 11.60
N ASP A 65 3.00 -3.48 11.93
CA ASP A 65 1.67 -2.87 12.01
C ASP A 65 1.58 -1.61 11.15
N TRP A 66 2.23 -1.65 9.99
CA TRP A 66 2.11 -0.58 9.00
C TRP A 66 1.83 -1.24 7.67
N LEU A 67 0.60 -1.12 7.19
CA LEU A 67 0.08 -1.81 6.02
C LEU A 67 -0.04 -0.87 4.83
N LEU A 68 0.03 -1.45 3.64
CA LEU A 68 -0.31 -0.78 2.40
C LEU A 68 -1.38 -1.62 1.71
N ILE A 69 -2.53 -1.01 1.42
CA ILE A 69 -3.58 -1.63 0.62
C ILE A 69 -3.50 -1.03 -0.77
N TYR A 70 -3.42 -1.90 -1.77
CA TYR A 70 -3.26 -1.48 -3.15
C TYR A 70 -4.01 -2.42 -4.08
N ARG A 71 -4.16 -1.99 -5.32
CA ARG A 71 -4.80 -2.78 -6.35
C ARG A 71 -3.98 -2.66 -7.63
N ILE A 72 -3.87 -3.74 -8.39
CA ILE A 72 -3.21 -3.71 -9.69
C ILE A 72 -4.27 -3.94 -10.75
N ASP A 73 -4.40 -2.96 -11.65
CA ASP A 73 -5.30 -3.03 -12.80
C ASP A 73 -4.44 -3.32 -14.02
N GLU A 74 -4.39 -4.59 -14.42
CA GLU A 74 -3.56 -5.03 -15.52
C GLU A 74 -4.08 -4.53 -16.86
N ILE A 75 -5.39 -4.34 -16.98
CA ILE A 75 -6.01 -3.87 -18.22
C ILE A 75 -5.54 -2.45 -18.53
N HIS A 76 -5.50 -1.58 -17.50
CA HIS A 76 -5.10 -0.19 -17.66
C HIS A 76 -3.64 0.05 -17.27
N ASN A 77 -2.91 -1.00 -16.91
CA ASN A 77 -1.50 -0.91 -16.51
C ASN A 77 -1.28 0.06 -15.34
N GLU A 78 -2.13 -0.06 -14.32
CA GLU A 78 -2.11 0.87 -13.19
C GLU A 78 -1.83 0.15 -11.87
N LEU A 79 -1.04 0.82 -11.01
CA LEU A 79 -0.91 0.49 -9.61
C LEU A 79 -1.69 1.53 -8.83
N ILE A 80 -2.76 1.10 -8.16
CA ILE A 80 -3.66 2.00 -7.46
C ILE A 80 -3.39 1.87 -5.96
N LEU A 81 -2.93 2.96 -5.35
CA LEU A 81 -2.61 3.02 -3.92
C LEU A 81 -3.86 3.49 -3.18
N VAL A 82 -4.40 2.64 -2.31
CA VAL A 82 -5.75 2.80 -1.75
C VAL A 82 -5.72 3.32 -0.31
N ARG A 83 -4.96 2.67 0.57
CA ARG A 83 -4.84 3.06 1.98
C ARG A 83 -3.46 2.69 2.51
N THR A 84 -3.02 3.40 3.54
CA THR A 84 -1.84 2.99 4.32
C THR A 84 -2.03 3.42 5.77
N GLY A 85 -1.59 2.58 6.70
CA GLY A 85 -1.74 2.84 8.13
C GLY A 85 -1.68 1.56 8.93
N SER A 86 -2.05 1.65 10.21
CA SER A 86 -2.10 0.49 11.10
C SER A 86 -3.36 -0.33 10.85
N HIS A 87 -3.39 -1.57 11.37
CA HIS A 87 -4.59 -2.41 11.30
C HIS A 87 -5.81 -1.68 11.88
N SER A 88 -5.67 -1.09 13.06
CA SER A 88 -6.80 -0.43 13.71
C SER A 88 -7.28 0.79 12.92
N ALA A 89 -6.38 1.48 12.23
CA ALA A 89 -6.77 2.63 11.42
C ALA A 89 -7.53 2.21 10.16
N LEU A 90 -7.16 1.08 9.55
CA LEU A 90 -7.70 0.66 8.27
C LEU A 90 -8.91 -0.26 8.37
N PHE A 91 -9.00 -1.07 9.42
CA PHE A 91 -10.01 -2.13 9.55
C PHE A 91 -10.89 -1.98 10.79
N ARG A 92 -11.13 -0.80 11.23
CA ARG A 92 -12.06 -0.56 12.32
C ARG A 92 -13.46 -0.98 11.98
#